data_ec39c1561def5abeb884a7f34aa8c455
#
_entry.id   ec39c1561def5abeb884a7f34aa8c455
#
_cell.length_a   1.000
_cell.length_b   1.000
_cell.length_c   1.000
_cell.angle_alpha   90.00
_cell.angle_beta   90.00
_cell.angle_gamma   90.00
#
_symmetry.space_group_name_H-M   'P 1'
#
loop_
_entity.id
_entity.type
_entity.pdbx_description
1 polymer ?
#
loop_
_entity_poly.entity_id
_entity_poly.type
_entity_poly.pdbx_seq_one_letter_code
_entity_poly.pdbx_strand_id
1 'polypeptide(L)'
;MSKIRVYTLNSNNMKRLSLAIIFACCTLTVAAQEDGFRVNYQGAKPTIKDFALAYITSLISEAEECDEEGMSLYENLQDAIKCQAKGLPLEANRTLTIDQKNGFLVYEHKYIEHLGRIEMCYWNEADGKHKLFACNRWSFENGKPMMGQYDVLSFYRYDNATKKMSWCESPGFDVEYFNKSYALPRTGKDIIVTTWHEDGKKTQKTLKWNGHGFSY
;
A
#
# COMPACT_ATOMS: atom_id res chain seq x y z
N MET A 1 27.33 62.83 30.13
CA MET A 1 26.04 62.85 29.38
C MET A 1 26.21 62.07 28.09
N SER A 2 25.77 60.81 28.10
CA SER A 2 25.88 59.88 26.94
C SER A 2 24.62 60.04 26.09
N LYS A 3 24.77 60.38 24.79
CA LYS A 3 23.67 60.49 23.84
C LYS A 3 23.32 59.09 23.28
N ILE A 4 22.16 58.58 23.62
CA ILE A 4 21.58 57.38 23.01
C ILE A 4 21.06 57.75 21.63
N ARG A 5 21.59 57.21 20.55
CA ARG A 5 21.03 57.28 19.19
C ARG A 5 19.97 56.21 19.04
N VAL A 6 18.73 56.64 18.93
CA VAL A 6 17.60 55.76 18.56
C VAL A 6 17.59 55.67 17.02
N TYR A 7 17.84 54.47 16.50
CA TYR A 7 17.66 54.17 15.08
C TYR A 7 16.19 53.81 14.82
N THR A 8 15.45 54.69 14.15
CA THR A 8 14.12 54.38 13.63
C THR A 8 14.24 53.52 12.38
N LEU A 9 13.84 52.24 12.49
CA LEU A 9 13.72 51.33 11.35
C LEU A 9 12.60 51.80 10.42
N ASN A 10 12.91 52.00 9.15
CA ASN A 10 12.01 52.52 8.13
C ASN A 10 10.92 51.44 7.83
N SER A 11 9.64 51.83 7.92
CA SER A 11 8.45 51.01 7.73
C SER A 11 8.45 50.16 6.43
N ASN A 12 9.13 50.65 5.38
CA ASN A 12 9.24 49.91 4.12
C ASN A 12 10.17 48.68 4.17
N ASN A 13 11.16 48.69 5.08
CA ASN A 13 12.05 47.55 5.28
C ASN A 13 11.38 46.45 6.09
N MET A 14 10.47 46.77 7.03
CA MET A 14 9.71 45.76 7.77
C MET A 14 8.71 45.00 6.88
N LYS A 15 8.05 45.70 5.92
CA LYS A 15 7.12 45.06 4.97
C LYS A 15 7.85 44.08 4.03
N ARG A 16 9.06 44.41 3.58
CA ARG A 16 9.89 43.52 2.74
C ARG A 16 10.43 42.31 3.50
N LEU A 17 10.77 42.52 4.78
CA LEU A 17 11.24 41.42 5.64
C LEU A 17 10.09 40.46 5.96
N SER A 18 8.89 40.96 6.26
CA SER A 18 7.69 40.15 6.50
C SER A 18 7.28 39.33 5.27
N LEU A 19 7.37 39.91 4.06
CA LEU A 19 7.05 39.21 2.81
C LEU A 19 8.06 38.12 2.49
N ALA A 20 9.34 38.35 2.77
CA ALA A 20 10.39 37.33 2.57
C ALA A 20 10.25 36.16 3.56
N ILE A 21 9.86 36.41 4.80
CA ILE A 21 9.62 35.35 5.82
C ILE A 21 8.36 34.55 5.47
N ILE A 22 7.28 35.17 4.96
CA ILE A 22 6.07 34.47 4.52
C ILE A 22 6.38 33.57 3.30
N PHE A 23 7.20 34.02 2.35
CA PHE A 23 7.60 33.21 1.19
C PHE A 23 8.54 32.07 1.58
N ALA A 24 9.45 32.26 2.53
CA ALA A 24 10.30 31.20 3.06
C ALA A 24 9.53 30.16 3.87
N CYS A 25 8.49 30.54 4.63
CA CYS A 25 7.64 29.60 5.33
C CYS A 25 6.74 28.79 4.37
N CYS A 26 6.24 29.38 3.26
CA CYS A 26 5.45 28.64 2.28
C CYS A 26 6.27 27.62 1.47
N THR A 27 7.57 27.82 1.31
CA THR A 27 8.45 26.84 0.61
C THR A 27 8.94 25.71 1.50
N LEU A 28 8.86 25.86 2.83
CA LEU A 28 9.23 24.80 3.79
C LEU A 28 8.09 23.81 4.09
N THR A 29 6.84 24.14 3.75
CA THR A 29 5.70 23.26 3.98
C THR A 29 5.40 22.27 2.85
N VAL A 30 6.12 22.34 1.71
CA VAL A 30 5.94 21.40 0.59
C VAL A 30 6.93 20.23 0.65
N ALA A 31 7.93 20.25 1.55
CA ALA A 31 8.94 19.20 1.68
C ALA A 31 8.64 18.15 2.76
N ALA A 32 7.48 18.19 3.39
CA ALA A 32 7.12 17.29 4.49
C ALA A 32 6.03 16.27 4.10
N GLN A 33 6.03 15.82 2.84
CA GLN A 33 5.13 14.75 2.44
C GLN A 33 5.80 13.91 1.35
N GLU A 34 5.95 12.65 1.67
CA GLU A 34 6.38 11.50 0.87
C GLU A 34 7.71 10.86 1.29
N ASP A 35 7.81 10.43 2.51
CA ASP A 35 8.78 9.41 2.84
C ASP A 35 8.18 8.02 2.58
N GLY A 36 8.03 7.69 1.29
CA GLY A 36 7.79 6.33 0.86
C GLY A 36 8.98 5.43 1.23
N PHE A 37 8.73 4.16 1.43
CA PHE A 37 9.76 3.20 1.78
C PHE A 37 10.48 2.65 0.54
N ARG A 38 11.75 2.28 0.71
CA ARG A 38 12.58 1.79 -0.37
C ARG A 38 12.31 0.32 -0.68
N VAL A 39 12.20 -0.03 -1.96
CA VAL A 39 12.15 -1.41 -2.43
C VAL A 39 13.57 -1.87 -2.77
N ASN A 40 14.13 -2.76 -1.96
CA ASN A 40 15.44 -3.36 -2.19
C ASN A 40 15.29 -4.64 -2.99
N TYR A 41 16.05 -4.79 -4.08
CA TYR A 41 16.01 -5.98 -4.92
C TYR A 41 17.36 -6.25 -5.59
N GLN A 42 17.56 -7.51 -5.98
CA GLN A 42 18.69 -7.95 -6.79
C GLN A 42 18.21 -8.18 -8.22
N GLY A 43 19.02 -7.80 -9.21
CA GLY A 43 18.66 -7.94 -10.62
C GLY A 43 18.21 -6.64 -11.29
N ALA A 44 17.71 -6.75 -12.51
CA ALA A 44 17.38 -5.58 -13.35
C ALA A 44 16.06 -4.90 -12.95
N LYS A 45 15.13 -5.62 -12.36
CA LYS A 45 13.78 -5.14 -12.01
C LYS A 45 13.29 -5.80 -10.73
N PRO A 46 12.50 -5.09 -9.90
CA PRO A 46 11.85 -5.68 -8.74
C PRO A 46 10.80 -6.72 -9.16
N THR A 47 10.68 -7.77 -8.36
CA THR A 47 9.66 -8.81 -8.47
C THR A 47 8.53 -8.57 -7.47
N ILE A 48 7.43 -9.31 -7.58
CA ILE A 48 6.34 -9.25 -6.60
C ILE A 48 6.82 -9.59 -5.17
N LYS A 49 7.80 -10.49 -5.05
CA LYS A 49 8.41 -10.82 -3.77
C LYS A 49 9.14 -9.62 -3.15
N ASP A 50 9.85 -8.85 -3.96
CA ASP A 50 10.59 -7.66 -3.48
C ASP A 50 9.62 -6.57 -3.00
N PHE A 51 8.53 -6.34 -3.74
CA PHE A 51 7.47 -5.43 -3.34
C PHE A 51 6.80 -5.89 -2.04
N ALA A 52 6.43 -7.17 -1.95
CA ALA A 52 5.80 -7.74 -0.75
C ALA A 52 6.70 -7.57 0.49
N LEU A 53 7.99 -7.93 0.39
CA LEU A 53 8.92 -7.80 1.50
C LEU A 53 9.12 -6.35 1.94
N ALA A 54 9.23 -5.41 0.99
CA ALA A 54 9.37 -3.99 1.30
C ALA A 54 8.11 -3.46 2.02
N TYR A 55 6.93 -3.79 1.51
CA TYR A 55 5.65 -3.42 2.10
C TYR A 55 5.48 -3.97 3.53
N ILE A 56 5.69 -5.27 3.71
CA ILE A 56 5.57 -5.91 5.03
C ILE A 56 6.57 -5.32 6.03
N THR A 57 7.81 -5.08 5.60
CA THR A 57 8.83 -4.50 6.47
C THR A 57 8.44 -3.08 6.91
N SER A 58 7.88 -2.27 6.01
CA SER A 58 7.35 -0.93 6.36
C SER A 58 6.24 -1.03 7.39
N LEU A 59 5.23 -1.90 7.17
CA LEU A 59 4.14 -2.08 8.11
C LEU A 59 4.63 -2.51 9.51
N ILE A 60 5.52 -3.50 9.58
CA ILE A 60 6.05 -3.99 10.85
C ILE A 60 6.84 -2.90 11.58
N SER A 61 7.59 -2.05 10.85
CA SER A 61 8.35 -0.96 11.46
C SER A 61 7.47 0.18 11.99
N GLU A 62 6.27 0.36 11.43
CA GLU A 62 5.32 1.39 11.84
C GLU A 62 4.38 0.92 12.97
N ALA A 63 4.32 -0.39 13.20
CA ALA A 63 3.33 -1.03 14.09
C ALA A 63 3.72 -1.03 15.57
N GLU A 64 4.67 -0.22 16.04
CA GLU A 64 5.04 -0.17 17.47
C GLU A 64 3.86 0.14 18.41
N GLU A 65 2.66 0.47 17.91
CA GLU A 65 1.50 0.86 18.71
C GLU A 65 0.14 0.25 18.31
N CYS A 66 0.03 -0.59 17.26
CA CYS A 66 -1.29 -0.98 16.72
C CYS A 66 -1.45 -2.48 16.44
N ASP A 67 -2.60 -3.00 16.91
CA ASP A 67 -3.32 -4.21 16.48
C ASP A 67 -2.48 -5.49 16.24
N GLU A 68 -2.24 -6.25 17.32
CA GLU A 68 -1.47 -7.50 17.31
C GLU A 68 -2.03 -8.56 16.33
N GLU A 69 -3.34 -8.62 16.14
CA GLU A 69 -3.99 -9.69 15.35
C GLU A 69 -3.81 -9.48 13.83
N GLY A 70 -3.88 -8.25 13.36
CA GLY A 70 -3.66 -7.90 11.98
C GLY A 70 -2.20 -8.03 11.56
N MET A 71 -1.29 -7.68 12.45
CA MET A 71 0.16 -7.75 12.22
C MET A 71 0.65 -9.19 12.14
N SER A 72 0.12 -10.11 12.95
CA SER A 72 0.52 -11.51 12.95
C SER A 72 0.39 -12.18 11.58
N LEU A 73 -0.59 -11.79 10.75
CA LEU A 73 -0.76 -12.35 9.40
C LEU A 73 0.36 -11.88 8.45
N TYR A 74 0.82 -10.62 8.55
CA TYR A 74 1.94 -10.10 7.75
C TYR A 74 3.28 -10.67 8.20
N GLU A 75 3.51 -10.84 9.49
CA GLU A 75 4.70 -11.51 10.03
C GLU A 75 4.76 -12.97 9.57
N ASN A 76 3.65 -13.68 9.62
CA ASN A 76 3.53 -15.05 9.12
C ASN A 76 3.79 -15.14 7.61
N LEU A 77 3.32 -14.17 6.81
CA LEU A 77 3.65 -14.08 5.38
C LEU A 77 5.15 -13.83 5.17
N GLN A 78 5.75 -12.91 5.93
CA GLN A 78 7.19 -12.65 5.83
C GLN A 78 8.00 -13.91 6.12
N ASP A 79 7.61 -14.67 7.14
CA ASP A 79 8.25 -15.93 7.51
C ASP A 79 8.05 -17.00 6.43
N ALA A 80 6.86 -17.13 5.88
CA ALA A 80 6.57 -18.03 4.77
C ALA A 80 7.45 -17.74 3.54
N ILE A 81 7.66 -16.46 3.19
CA ILE A 81 8.57 -16.05 2.10
C ILE A 81 10.02 -16.48 2.42
N LYS A 82 10.47 -16.30 3.67
CA LYS A 82 11.82 -16.73 4.11
C LYS A 82 11.98 -18.25 4.05
N CYS A 83 10.98 -19.02 4.51
CA CYS A 83 10.98 -20.47 4.45
C CYS A 83 11.07 -20.97 3.00
N GLN A 84 10.22 -20.45 2.11
CA GLN A 84 10.24 -20.82 0.69
C GLN A 84 11.59 -20.51 0.03
N ALA A 85 12.21 -19.36 0.35
CA ALA A 85 13.52 -18.99 -0.19
C ALA A 85 14.64 -19.95 0.25
N LYS A 86 14.48 -20.60 1.39
CA LYS A 86 15.41 -21.62 1.93
C LYS A 86 15.05 -23.06 1.54
N GLY A 87 13.96 -23.26 0.77
CA GLY A 87 13.44 -24.58 0.43
C GLY A 87 12.86 -25.35 1.62
N LEU A 88 12.47 -24.64 2.69
CA LEU A 88 11.87 -25.23 3.87
C LEU A 88 10.35 -25.38 3.67
N PRO A 89 9.74 -26.48 4.17
CA PRO A 89 8.30 -26.65 4.12
C PRO A 89 7.59 -25.63 5.01
N LEU A 90 6.40 -25.23 4.59
CA LEU A 90 5.48 -24.48 5.44
C LEU A 90 4.67 -25.42 6.33
N GLU A 91 4.13 -24.89 7.42
CA GLU A 91 3.15 -25.60 8.23
C GLU A 91 1.91 -25.95 7.39
N ALA A 92 1.25 -27.06 7.71
CA ALA A 92 0.14 -27.61 6.91
C ALA A 92 -1.08 -26.67 6.77
N ASN A 93 -1.22 -25.72 7.69
CA ASN A 93 -2.29 -24.72 7.70
C ASN A 93 -1.91 -23.43 6.95
N ARG A 94 -0.73 -23.35 6.34
CA ARG A 94 -0.24 -22.20 5.59
C ARG A 94 0.02 -22.55 4.14
N THR A 95 -0.36 -21.68 3.24
CA THR A 95 -0.03 -21.79 1.82
C THR A 95 0.54 -20.48 1.29
N LEU A 96 1.55 -20.56 0.44
CA LEU A 96 2.14 -19.41 -0.24
C LEU A 96 2.33 -19.74 -1.72
N THR A 97 1.77 -18.91 -2.57
CA THR A 97 2.03 -18.95 -4.02
C THR A 97 2.65 -17.63 -4.45
N ILE A 98 3.83 -17.70 -5.07
CA ILE A 98 4.51 -16.55 -5.68
C ILE A 98 4.60 -16.80 -7.17
N ASP A 99 3.79 -16.07 -7.95
CA ASP A 99 3.78 -16.11 -9.41
C ASP A 99 4.56 -14.91 -9.96
N GLN A 100 5.89 -15.07 -10.03
CA GLN A 100 6.78 -13.99 -10.48
C GLN A 100 6.50 -13.57 -11.93
N LYS A 101 6.08 -14.50 -12.79
CA LYS A 101 5.78 -14.22 -14.19
C LYS A 101 4.62 -13.24 -14.34
N ASN A 102 3.59 -13.42 -13.53
CA ASN A 102 2.38 -12.60 -13.55
C ASN A 102 2.39 -11.46 -12.52
N GLY A 103 3.45 -11.35 -11.70
CA GLY A 103 3.55 -10.31 -10.67
C GLY A 103 2.48 -10.45 -9.58
N PHE A 104 2.16 -11.68 -9.18
CA PHE A 104 1.12 -11.99 -8.22
C PHE A 104 1.65 -12.83 -7.06
N LEU A 105 1.15 -12.55 -5.86
CA LEU A 105 1.42 -13.33 -4.65
C LEU A 105 0.10 -13.55 -3.92
N VAL A 106 -0.11 -14.76 -3.41
CA VAL A 106 -1.19 -15.07 -2.45
C VAL A 106 -0.65 -15.89 -1.30
N TYR A 107 -1.01 -15.49 -0.11
CA TYR A 107 -0.75 -16.18 1.14
C TYR A 107 -2.06 -16.46 1.85
N GLU A 108 -2.20 -17.66 2.37
CA GLU A 108 -3.34 -18.08 3.18
C GLU A 108 -2.85 -18.76 4.46
N HIS A 109 -3.48 -18.40 5.56
CA HIS A 109 -3.29 -19.02 6.86
C HIS A 109 -4.65 -19.48 7.41
N LYS A 110 -4.81 -20.79 7.56
CA LYS A 110 -6.04 -21.41 8.03
C LYS A 110 -5.96 -21.62 9.54
N TYR A 111 -6.85 -20.98 10.25
CA TYR A 111 -7.16 -21.25 11.65
C TYR A 111 -8.37 -22.20 11.74
N ILE A 112 -8.79 -22.61 12.93
CA ILE A 112 -9.84 -23.62 13.10
C ILE A 112 -11.10 -23.32 12.25
N GLU A 113 -11.66 -22.13 12.34
CA GLU A 113 -12.87 -21.71 11.62
C GLU A 113 -12.62 -20.51 10.69
N HIS A 114 -11.44 -19.92 10.76
CA HIS A 114 -11.09 -18.71 10.03
C HIS A 114 -9.98 -18.97 9.02
N LEU A 115 -10.02 -18.24 7.93
CA LEU A 115 -8.96 -18.18 6.93
C LEU A 115 -8.54 -16.73 6.76
N GLY A 116 -7.30 -16.42 7.14
CA GLY A 116 -6.67 -15.15 6.77
C GLY A 116 -6.04 -15.27 5.38
N ARG A 117 -6.28 -14.30 4.51
CA ARG A 117 -5.76 -14.28 3.14
C ARG A 117 -5.18 -12.90 2.81
N ILE A 118 -3.99 -12.91 2.22
CA ILE A 118 -3.35 -11.74 1.64
C ILE A 118 -3.10 -12.00 0.16
N GLU A 119 -3.58 -11.11 -0.70
CA GLU A 119 -3.25 -11.06 -2.12
C GLU A 119 -2.43 -9.82 -2.40
N MET A 120 -1.41 -9.93 -3.23
CA MET A 120 -0.60 -8.81 -3.70
C MET A 120 -0.36 -8.93 -5.20
N CYS A 121 -0.42 -7.82 -5.91
CA CYS A 121 -0.01 -7.78 -7.31
C CYS A 121 0.50 -6.38 -7.69
N TYR A 122 1.05 -6.24 -8.90
CA TYR A 122 1.39 -4.93 -9.42
C TYR A 122 1.08 -4.81 -10.91
N TRP A 123 0.80 -3.59 -11.34
CA TRP A 123 0.63 -3.21 -12.74
C TRP A 123 1.76 -2.29 -13.17
N ASN A 124 2.19 -2.41 -14.43
CA ASN A 124 3.04 -1.40 -15.05
C ASN A 124 2.13 -0.27 -15.53
N GLU A 125 2.41 0.96 -15.11
CA GLU A 125 1.70 2.12 -15.62
C GLU A 125 2.12 2.44 -17.05
N ALA A 126 1.22 3.06 -17.83
CA ALA A 126 1.45 3.35 -19.24
C ALA A 126 2.58 4.37 -19.48
N ASP A 127 2.94 5.14 -18.46
CA ASP A 127 4.05 6.09 -18.51
C ASP A 127 5.44 5.42 -18.55
N GLY A 128 5.50 4.10 -18.28
CA GLY A 128 6.73 3.31 -18.23
C GLY A 128 7.68 3.66 -17.07
N LYS A 129 7.33 4.63 -16.23
CA LYS A 129 8.14 5.12 -15.12
C LYS A 129 7.68 4.57 -13.78
N HIS A 130 6.40 4.28 -13.64
CA HIS A 130 5.79 3.85 -12.39
C HIS A 130 5.19 2.45 -12.48
N LYS A 131 4.99 1.86 -11.30
CA LYS A 131 4.17 0.67 -11.12
C LYS A 131 3.16 0.94 -10.00
N LEU A 132 1.95 0.49 -10.20
CA LEU A 132 0.94 0.45 -9.17
C LEU A 132 1.03 -0.89 -8.46
N PHE A 133 1.27 -0.91 -7.16
CA PHE A 133 1.22 -2.09 -6.32
C PHE A 133 -0.08 -2.08 -5.52
N ALA A 134 -0.70 -3.23 -5.32
CA ALA A 134 -1.83 -3.41 -4.43
C ALA A 134 -1.61 -4.56 -3.47
N CYS A 135 -2.06 -4.34 -2.24
CA CYS A 135 -2.23 -5.37 -1.22
C CYS A 135 -3.69 -5.44 -0.84
N ASN A 136 -4.25 -6.63 -0.82
CA ASN A 136 -5.61 -6.91 -0.40
C ASN A 136 -5.59 -7.98 0.69
N ARG A 137 -6.08 -7.65 1.88
CA ARG A 137 -6.19 -8.55 3.03
C ARG A 137 -7.66 -8.85 3.30
N TRP A 138 -7.97 -10.11 3.49
CA TRP A 138 -9.31 -10.58 3.83
C TRP A 138 -9.26 -11.62 4.93
N SER A 139 -10.38 -11.70 5.64
CA SER A 139 -10.66 -12.80 6.54
C SER A 139 -11.92 -13.52 6.09
N PHE A 140 -11.96 -14.81 6.28
CA PHE A 140 -13.10 -15.66 5.95
C PHE A 140 -13.50 -16.47 7.17
N GLU A 141 -14.79 -16.59 7.40
CA GLU A 141 -15.38 -17.48 8.37
C GLU A 141 -16.36 -18.41 7.66
N ASN A 142 -16.17 -19.72 7.82
CA ASN A 142 -17.01 -20.73 7.15
C ASN A 142 -17.14 -20.50 5.62
N GLY A 143 -16.07 -20.03 4.97
CA GLY A 143 -16.02 -19.76 3.53
C GLY A 143 -16.75 -18.50 3.08
N LYS A 144 -17.22 -17.66 4.00
CA LYS A 144 -17.78 -16.34 3.72
C LYS A 144 -16.79 -15.27 4.15
N PRO A 145 -16.60 -14.21 3.36
CA PRO A 145 -15.75 -13.11 3.79
C PRO A 145 -16.37 -12.44 5.01
N MET A 146 -15.54 -12.21 6.01
CA MET A 146 -15.86 -11.36 7.15
C MET A 146 -15.71 -9.91 6.68
N MET A 147 -16.80 -9.18 6.59
CA MET A 147 -16.79 -7.78 6.17
C MET A 147 -16.49 -6.88 7.36
N GLY A 148 -15.54 -5.96 7.20
CA GLY A 148 -15.30 -4.95 8.23
C GLY A 148 -13.84 -4.52 8.40
N GLN A 149 -13.50 -4.22 9.62
CA GLN A 149 -12.35 -3.45 10.07
C GLN A 149 -10.97 -3.96 9.59
N TYR A 150 -10.86 -5.24 9.25
CA TYR A 150 -9.58 -5.89 8.92
C TYR A 150 -9.37 -6.15 7.44
N ASP A 151 -10.37 -5.92 6.61
CA ASP A 151 -10.29 -6.15 5.18
C ASP A 151 -9.82 -4.87 4.49
N VAL A 152 -8.58 -4.86 4.04
CA VAL A 152 -7.96 -3.64 3.50
C VAL A 152 -7.41 -3.91 2.10
N LEU A 153 -7.99 -3.22 1.11
CA LEU A 153 -7.38 -3.04 -0.20
C LEU A 153 -6.65 -1.71 -0.20
N SER A 154 -5.33 -1.75 -0.28
CA SER A 154 -4.48 -0.56 -0.30
C SER A 154 -3.63 -0.52 -1.56
N PHE A 155 -3.32 0.70 -2.00
CA PHE A 155 -2.52 0.95 -3.19
C PHE A 155 -1.28 1.76 -2.87
N TYR A 156 -0.20 1.45 -3.58
CA TYR A 156 1.08 2.14 -3.49
C TYR A 156 1.65 2.34 -4.89
N ARG A 157 2.22 3.50 -5.13
CA ARG A 157 2.90 3.78 -6.39
C ARG A 157 4.40 3.64 -6.20
N TYR A 158 5.02 2.79 -7.01
CA TYR A 158 6.46 2.60 -7.07
C TYR A 158 7.05 3.42 -8.22
N ASP A 159 8.08 4.20 -7.94
CA ASP A 159 8.85 4.96 -8.91
C ASP A 159 10.14 4.20 -9.26
N ASN A 160 10.33 3.90 -10.56
CA ASN A 160 11.49 3.16 -11.04
C ASN A 160 12.82 3.91 -10.88
N ALA A 161 12.82 5.25 -10.85
CA ALA A 161 14.02 6.06 -10.73
C ALA A 161 14.51 6.16 -9.29
N THR A 162 13.60 6.45 -8.36
CA THR A 162 13.93 6.59 -6.93
C THR A 162 13.96 5.26 -6.19
N LYS A 163 13.32 4.22 -6.76
CA LYS A 163 13.11 2.91 -6.14
C LYS A 163 12.32 2.98 -4.83
N LYS A 164 11.47 4.00 -4.69
CA LYS A 164 10.59 4.18 -3.54
C LYS A 164 9.16 3.77 -3.89
N MET A 165 8.44 3.28 -2.89
CA MET A 165 7.02 2.95 -2.94
C MET A 165 6.30 3.79 -1.91
N SER A 166 5.35 4.63 -2.36
CA SER A 166 4.57 5.54 -1.53
C SER A 166 3.10 5.21 -1.61
N TRP A 167 2.38 5.38 -0.52
CA TRP A 167 0.94 5.21 -0.50
C TRP A 167 0.26 6.12 -1.53
N CYS A 168 -0.79 5.63 -2.16
CA CYS A 168 -1.65 6.44 -3.03
C CYS A 168 -3.11 6.02 -2.87
N GLU A 169 -4.00 6.94 -3.18
CA GLU A 169 -5.42 6.63 -3.27
C GLU A 169 -5.70 5.58 -4.34
N SER A 170 -6.82 4.87 -4.21
CA SER A 170 -7.25 3.91 -5.23
C SER A 170 -7.50 4.64 -6.56
N PRO A 171 -6.83 4.24 -7.65
CA PRO A 171 -6.87 5.01 -8.88
C PRO A 171 -8.17 4.73 -9.67
N GLY A 172 -9.11 5.66 -9.57
CA GLY A 172 -10.33 5.69 -10.40
C GLY A 172 -11.56 5.00 -9.82
N PHE A 173 -11.53 4.59 -8.54
CA PHE A 173 -12.72 4.09 -7.82
C PHE A 173 -12.55 4.26 -6.31
N ASP A 174 -13.65 4.21 -5.58
CA ASP A 174 -13.64 4.23 -4.12
C ASP A 174 -13.67 2.80 -3.57
N VAL A 175 -12.80 2.51 -2.60
CA VAL A 175 -12.81 1.23 -1.90
C VAL A 175 -13.89 1.24 -0.84
N GLU A 176 -14.84 0.32 -0.96
CA GLU A 176 -15.94 0.13 0.00
C GLU A 176 -15.75 -1.18 0.77
N TYR A 177 -15.83 -1.15 2.08
CA TYR A 177 -15.47 -2.29 2.94
C TYR A 177 -16.67 -3.08 3.50
N PHE A 178 -17.86 -2.48 3.53
CA PHE A 178 -18.99 -3.08 4.27
C PHE A 178 -19.63 -4.29 3.60
N ASN A 179 -19.73 -4.30 2.29
CA ASN A 179 -20.41 -5.37 1.55
C ASN A 179 -19.71 -5.72 0.24
N LYS A 180 -18.48 -5.28 0.06
CA LYS A 180 -17.69 -5.56 -1.14
C LYS A 180 -16.39 -6.26 -0.81
N SER A 181 -16.04 -7.19 -1.65
CA SER A 181 -14.75 -7.84 -1.64
C SER A 181 -14.08 -7.72 -3.00
N TYR A 182 -12.77 -7.66 -3.00
CA TYR A 182 -11.94 -7.42 -4.17
C TYR A 182 -11.04 -8.64 -4.40
N ALA A 183 -10.97 -9.13 -5.63
CA ALA A 183 -10.03 -10.17 -6.01
C ALA A 183 -9.00 -9.57 -6.97
N LEU A 184 -7.74 -9.60 -6.56
CA LEU A 184 -6.63 -9.12 -7.38
C LEU A 184 -6.32 -10.12 -8.51
N PRO A 185 -5.94 -9.64 -9.70
CA PRO A 185 -5.73 -10.52 -10.85
C PRO A 185 -4.41 -11.30 -10.73
N ARG A 186 -4.48 -12.62 -10.75
CA ARG A 186 -3.30 -13.46 -10.99
C ARG A 186 -2.92 -13.49 -12.47
N THR A 187 -3.93 -13.43 -13.34
CA THR A 187 -3.79 -13.34 -14.80
C THR A 187 -4.68 -12.22 -15.31
N GLY A 188 -4.23 -11.54 -16.37
CA GLY A 188 -4.92 -10.34 -16.83
C GLY A 188 -4.55 -9.10 -16.01
N LYS A 189 -5.44 -8.12 -15.94
CA LYS A 189 -5.18 -6.83 -15.30
C LYS A 189 -6.36 -6.28 -14.50
N ASP A 190 -7.52 -6.93 -14.57
CA ASP A 190 -8.77 -6.40 -14.05
C ASP A 190 -9.05 -6.92 -12.64
N ILE A 191 -9.59 -6.06 -11.79
CA ILE A 191 -10.02 -6.43 -10.43
C ILE A 191 -11.47 -6.88 -10.48
N ILE A 192 -11.79 -8.01 -9.85
CA ILE A 192 -13.17 -8.47 -9.69
C ILE A 192 -13.70 -7.96 -8.36
N VAL A 193 -14.78 -7.19 -8.41
CA VAL A 193 -15.51 -6.68 -7.25
C VAL A 193 -16.74 -7.54 -7.04
N THR A 194 -16.85 -8.18 -5.89
CA THR A 194 -18.03 -8.94 -5.49
C THR A 194 -18.80 -8.15 -4.44
N THR A 195 -20.05 -7.81 -4.73
CA THR A 195 -20.99 -7.25 -3.74
C THR A 195 -21.78 -8.38 -3.10
N TRP A 196 -21.82 -8.42 -1.78
CA TRP A 196 -22.52 -9.38 -0.96
C TRP A 196 -23.79 -8.74 -0.44
N HIS A 197 -24.94 -9.32 -0.77
CA HIS A 197 -26.26 -8.81 -0.36
C HIS A 197 -26.73 -9.50 0.91
N GLU A 198 -27.57 -8.84 1.70
CA GLU A 198 -28.14 -9.36 2.95
C GLU A 198 -28.93 -10.65 2.74
N ASP A 199 -29.57 -10.82 1.58
CA ASP A 199 -30.29 -12.05 1.19
C ASP A 199 -29.37 -13.22 0.80
N GLY A 200 -28.06 -13.06 0.97
CA GLY A 200 -27.04 -14.05 0.64
C GLY A 200 -26.66 -14.12 -0.84
N LYS A 201 -27.29 -13.31 -1.70
CA LYS A 201 -26.93 -13.23 -3.11
C LYS A 201 -25.60 -12.49 -3.29
N LYS A 202 -24.95 -12.72 -4.44
CA LYS A 202 -23.72 -12.08 -4.84
C LYS A 202 -23.88 -11.48 -6.23
N THR A 203 -23.39 -10.29 -6.42
CA THR A 203 -23.22 -9.68 -7.73
C THR A 203 -21.77 -9.36 -7.98
N GLN A 204 -21.30 -9.48 -9.23
CA GLN A 204 -19.93 -9.20 -9.58
C GLN A 204 -19.84 -8.12 -10.63
N LYS A 205 -18.87 -7.25 -10.49
CA LYS A 205 -18.46 -6.26 -11.49
C LYS A 205 -16.96 -6.35 -11.70
N THR A 206 -16.52 -5.91 -12.86
CA THR A 206 -15.12 -5.89 -13.24
C THR A 206 -14.64 -4.46 -13.32
N LEU A 207 -13.60 -4.13 -12.57
CA LEU A 207 -12.84 -2.89 -12.70
C LEU A 207 -11.73 -3.13 -13.72
N LYS A 208 -11.84 -2.47 -14.87
CA LYS A 208 -10.92 -2.62 -15.99
C LYS A 208 -9.72 -1.68 -15.85
N TRP A 209 -8.54 -2.22 -15.98
CA TRP A 209 -7.29 -1.45 -15.97
C TRP A 209 -7.05 -0.79 -17.35
N ASN A 210 -6.85 0.53 -17.36
CA ASN A 210 -6.59 1.31 -18.58
C ASN A 210 -5.13 1.77 -18.74
N GLY A 211 -4.24 1.38 -17.85
CA GLY A 211 -2.83 1.81 -17.85
C GLY A 211 -2.52 2.92 -16.83
N HIS A 212 -3.52 3.56 -16.26
CA HIS A 212 -3.37 4.64 -15.27
C HIS A 212 -4.27 4.46 -14.05
N GLY A 213 -5.40 3.79 -14.22
CA GLY A 213 -6.39 3.57 -13.19
C GLY A 213 -7.43 2.56 -13.62
N PHE A 214 -8.47 2.41 -12.80
CA PHE A 214 -9.55 1.47 -13.00
C PHE A 214 -10.86 2.18 -13.29
N SER A 215 -11.73 1.53 -14.06
CA SER A 215 -13.12 1.97 -14.29
C SER A 215 -14.04 0.76 -14.47
N TYR A 216 -15.32 0.94 -14.15
CA TYR A 216 -16.36 -0.06 -14.41
C TYR A 216 -16.70 -0.17 -15.89
#